data_5c1b31748f70d29f7b3beb3f91a9a793
#
_entry.id   5c1b31748f70d29f7b3beb3f91a9a793
#
_cell.length_a   1.000
_cell.length_b   1.000
_cell.length_c   1.000
_cell.angle_alpha   90.00
_cell.angle_beta   90.00
_cell.angle_gamma   90.00
#
_symmetry.space_group_name_H-M   'P 1'
#
loop_
_entity.id
_entity.type
_entity.pdbx_description
1 polymer ?
#
loop_
_entity_poly.entity_id
_entity_poly.type
_entity_poly.pdbx_seq_one_letter_code
_entity_poly.pdbx_strand_id
1 'polypeptide(L)'
;MKYRKLLQGALVLGGVALSSMAAATPSGSMLANTCAGCHGTHGNSHGPATPTIAGISSEYFIEAMKTYRDGSRPSTIMTRIAKGYNDDEIEAMASYFAEQSFVGQVQEHEAKLAKAGASLHDKFCEKCHAEGGSSADDDSGILMGQWKPYLHWTLEDFMSGKRDMPRKMKKQLEKVHKAYGDDGMAALLNYYASNK
;
A
#
# COMPACT_ATOMS: atom_id res chain seq x y z
N MET A 1 -11.20 -16.22 -88.82
CA MET A 1 -11.96 -15.60 -87.70
C MET A 1 -11.41 -16.09 -86.38
N LYS A 2 -10.61 -15.25 -85.73
CA LYS A 2 -9.92 -15.63 -84.45
C LYS A 2 -10.55 -14.86 -83.31
N TYR A 3 -11.18 -15.54 -82.37
CA TYR A 3 -11.68 -14.97 -81.12
C TYR A 3 -10.55 -14.95 -80.08
N ARG A 4 -10.06 -13.77 -79.70
CA ARG A 4 -9.20 -13.55 -78.57
C ARG A 4 -10.07 -13.40 -77.33
N LYS A 5 -10.03 -14.37 -76.45
CA LYS A 5 -10.66 -14.26 -75.11
C LYS A 5 -9.68 -13.46 -74.20
N LEU A 6 -10.10 -12.29 -73.80
CA LEU A 6 -9.43 -11.49 -72.76
C LEU A 6 -9.80 -12.10 -71.39
N LEU A 7 -8.84 -12.67 -70.72
CA LEU A 7 -8.91 -13.05 -69.32
C LEU A 7 -8.65 -11.79 -68.47
N GLN A 8 -9.71 -11.23 -67.89
CA GLN A 8 -9.61 -10.23 -66.83
C GLN A 8 -9.32 -10.95 -65.50
N GLY A 9 -8.06 -10.88 -65.05
CA GLY A 9 -7.67 -11.32 -63.69
C GLY A 9 -8.08 -10.26 -62.70
N ALA A 10 -9.08 -10.58 -61.85
CA ALA A 10 -9.40 -9.79 -60.70
C ALA A 10 -8.39 -10.06 -59.59
N LEU A 11 -7.52 -9.09 -59.33
CA LEU A 11 -6.65 -9.09 -58.15
C LEU A 11 -7.50 -8.75 -56.91
N VAL A 12 -7.82 -9.74 -56.10
CA VAL A 12 -8.41 -9.54 -54.77
C VAL A 12 -7.25 -9.18 -53.83
N LEU A 13 -7.04 -7.90 -53.60
CA LEU A 13 -6.18 -7.42 -52.52
C LEU A 13 -6.92 -7.67 -51.16
N GLY A 14 -6.62 -8.80 -50.57
CA GLY A 14 -7.02 -9.10 -49.19
C GLY A 14 -6.25 -8.16 -48.22
N GLY A 15 -6.87 -7.06 -47.81
CA GLY A 15 -6.35 -6.22 -46.76
C GLY A 15 -6.38 -7.00 -45.44
N VAL A 16 -5.23 -7.48 -44.98
CA VAL A 16 -5.08 -7.96 -43.61
C VAL A 16 -5.12 -6.72 -42.69
N ALA A 17 -6.29 -6.45 -42.15
CA ALA A 17 -6.42 -5.51 -41.03
C ALA A 17 -5.63 -6.05 -39.86
N LEU A 18 -4.41 -5.57 -39.64
CA LEU A 18 -3.70 -5.76 -38.38
C LEU A 18 -4.48 -4.96 -37.33
N SER A 19 -5.44 -5.63 -36.69
CA SER A 19 -6.03 -5.14 -35.47
C SER A 19 -4.91 -5.10 -34.44
N SER A 20 -4.37 -3.91 -34.17
CA SER A 20 -3.53 -3.68 -32.99
C SER A 20 -4.39 -4.02 -31.77
N MET A 21 -4.19 -5.21 -31.22
CA MET A 21 -4.72 -5.54 -29.90
C MET A 21 -3.97 -4.64 -28.92
N ALA A 22 -4.56 -3.48 -28.60
CA ALA A 22 -4.13 -2.75 -27.44
C ALA A 22 -4.31 -3.71 -26.25
N ALA A 23 -3.20 -4.12 -25.67
CA ALA A 23 -3.25 -4.92 -24.44
C ALA A 23 -3.93 -4.05 -23.39
N ALA A 24 -5.17 -4.40 -23.01
CA ALA A 24 -5.86 -3.71 -21.96
C ALA A 24 -5.10 -3.96 -20.64
N THR A 25 -4.94 -2.91 -19.82
CA THR A 25 -4.41 -3.04 -18.48
C THR A 25 -5.23 -4.11 -17.72
N PRO A 26 -4.59 -5.11 -17.09
CA PRO A 26 -5.33 -6.09 -16.30
C PRO A 26 -6.19 -5.42 -15.23
N SER A 27 -7.32 -6.03 -14.87
CA SER A 27 -8.18 -5.46 -13.83
C SER A 27 -7.45 -5.39 -12.49
N GLY A 28 -7.81 -4.40 -11.65
CA GLY A 28 -7.24 -4.24 -10.30
C GLY A 28 -7.35 -5.53 -9.47
N SER A 29 -8.46 -6.26 -9.58
CA SER A 29 -8.64 -7.55 -8.89
C SER A 29 -7.69 -8.65 -9.38
N MET A 30 -7.40 -8.71 -10.69
CA MET A 30 -6.43 -9.68 -11.22
C MET A 30 -5.02 -9.38 -10.71
N LEU A 31 -4.62 -8.11 -10.74
CA LEU A 31 -3.32 -7.67 -10.23
C LEU A 31 -3.22 -7.88 -8.74
N ALA A 32 -4.23 -7.48 -7.96
CA ALA A 32 -4.28 -7.61 -6.51
C ALA A 32 -4.18 -9.07 -6.03
N ASN A 33 -4.69 -10.05 -6.79
CA ASN A 33 -4.54 -11.45 -6.44
C ASN A 33 -3.08 -11.91 -6.38
N THR A 34 -2.16 -11.25 -7.07
CA THR A 34 -0.72 -11.56 -6.98
C THR A 34 -0.15 -11.19 -5.60
N CYS A 35 -0.78 -10.29 -4.87
CA CYS A 35 -0.37 -9.82 -3.54
C CYS A 35 -0.88 -10.72 -2.41
N ALA A 36 -1.90 -11.58 -2.69
CA ALA A 36 -2.62 -12.37 -1.68
C ALA A 36 -1.72 -13.36 -0.94
N GLY A 37 -0.67 -13.88 -1.59
CA GLY A 37 0.28 -14.82 -0.96
C GLY A 37 1.03 -14.24 0.25
N CYS A 38 1.20 -12.93 0.31
CA CYS A 38 1.88 -12.24 1.41
C CYS A 38 0.93 -11.35 2.20
N HIS A 39 0.08 -10.57 1.51
CA HIS A 39 -0.83 -9.60 2.14
C HIS A 39 -2.21 -10.16 2.47
N GLY A 40 -2.43 -11.47 2.26
CA GLY A 40 -3.71 -12.12 2.51
C GLY A 40 -4.78 -11.82 1.46
N THR A 41 -5.88 -12.55 1.52
CA THR A 41 -7.01 -12.37 0.61
C THR A 41 -7.59 -10.98 0.79
N HIS A 42 -7.84 -10.29 -0.33
CA HIS A 42 -8.30 -8.91 -0.35
C HIS A 42 -7.40 -7.92 0.41
N GLY A 43 -6.13 -8.27 0.62
CA GLY A 43 -5.16 -7.41 1.29
C GLY A 43 -5.21 -7.45 2.82
N ASN A 44 -5.98 -8.36 3.44
CA ASN A 44 -6.01 -8.55 4.89
C ASN A 44 -4.98 -9.59 5.31
N SER A 45 -3.83 -9.13 5.75
CA SER A 45 -2.68 -9.96 6.10
C SER A 45 -2.93 -10.83 7.34
N HIS A 46 -2.40 -12.04 7.30
CA HIS A 46 -2.32 -12.93 8.47
C HIS A 46 -1.01 -12.75 9.26
N GLY A 47 -0.23 -11.71 8.95
CA GLY A 47 0.95 -11.25 9.64
C GLY A 47 2.08 -12.24 9.86
N PRO A 48 2.92 -11.99 10.88
CA PRO A 48 2.96 -10.76 11.70
C PRO A 48 3.78 -9.64 11.05
N ALA A 49 4.55 -9.92 10.00
CA ALA A 49 5.53 -9.00 9.42
C ALA A 49 4.99 -8.24 8.21
N THR A 50 4.11 -8.87 7.43
CA THR A 50 3.53 -8.27 6.23
C THR A 50 2.29 -7.45 6.61
N PRO A 51 2.19 -6.19 6.20
CA PRO A 51 1.05 -5.35 6.58
C PRO A 51 -0.25 -5.76 5.87
N THR A 52 -1.37 -5.48 6.51
CA THR A 52 -2.67 -5.36 5.85
C THR A 52 -2.64 -4.13 4.94
N ILE A 53 -3.09 -4.29 3.69
CA ILE A 53 -3.18 -3.25 2.67
C ILE A 53 -4.62 -3.02 2.17
N ALA A 54 -5.59 -3.72 2.74
CA ALA A 54 -7.01 -3.48 2.54
C ALA A 54 -7.41 -2.13 3.14
N GLY A 55 -8.31 -1.40 2.49
CA GLY A 55 -8.90 -0.17 2.99
C GLY A 55 -7.97 1.03 3.12
N ILE A 56 -6.71 0.94 2.69
CA ILE A 56 -5.80 2.09 2.69
C ILE A 56 -6.14 3.03 1.53
N SER A 57 -5.86 4.32 1.67
CA SER A 57 -6.13 5.27 0.60
C SER A 57 -5.36 4.94 -0.68
N SER A 58 -5.96 5.24 -1.83
CA SER A 58 -5.31 5.04 -3.13
C SER A 58 -4.00 5.82 -3.22
N GLU A 59 -3.97 7.04 -2.71
CA GLU A 59 -2.80 7.90 -2.70
C GLU A 59 -1.65 7.29 -1.92
N TYR A 60 -1.92 6.78 -0.71
CA TYR A 60 -0.92 6.12 0.11
C TYR A 60 -0.38 4.84 -0.56
N PHE A 61 -1.27 4.04 -1.19
CA PHE A 61 -0.84 2.84 -1.92
C PHE A 61 0.07 3.19 -3.09
N ILE A 62 -0.33 4.15 -3.93
CA ILE A 62 0.42 4.60 -5.12
C ILE A 62 1.81 5.12 -4.70
N GLU A 63 1.85 6.00 -3.71
CA GLU A 63 3.11 6.54 -3.19
C GLU A 63 4.01 5.44 -2.63
N ALA A 64 3.46 4.51 -1.84
CA ALA A 64 4.21 3.38 -1.30
C ALA A 64 4.80 2.50 -2.40
N MET A 65 4.02 2.17 -3.44
CA MET A 65 4.51 1.35 -4.55
C MET A 65 5.56 2.07 -5.40
N LYS A 66 5.39 3.37 -5.66
CA LYS A 66 6.37 4.17 -6.40
C LYS A 66 7.70 4.30 -5.64
N THR A 67 7.64 4.57 -4.33
CA THR A 67 8.85 4.67 -3.49
C THR A 67 9.54 3.33 -3.26
N TYR A 68 8.82 2.20 -3.26
CA TYR A 68 9.44 0.89 -3.33
C TYR A 68 10.09 0.63 -4.69
N ARG A 69 9.45 1.03 -5.79
CA ARG A 69 9.94 0.82 -7.16
C ARG A 69 11.25 1.58 -7.42
N ASP A 70 11.35 2.82 -6.97
CA ASP A 70 12.56 3.65 -7.12
C ASP A 70 13.63 3.37 -6.04
N GLY A 71 13.27 2.66 -4.97
CA GLY A 71 14.17 2.26 -3.90
C GLY A 71 14.34 3.29 -2.78
N SER A 72 13.60 4.40 -2.79
CA SER A 72 13.64 5.43 -1.72
C SER A 72 12.99 4.96 -0.42
N ARG A 73 12.07 3.97 -0.49
CA ARG A 73 11.51 3.30 0.67
C ARG A 73 12.18 1.94 0.86
N PRO A 74 12.84 1.67 2.00
CA PRO A 74 13.49 0.40 2.24
C PRO A 74 12.47 -0.74 2.40
N SER A 75 12.84 -1.94 1.95
CA SER A 75 12.06 -3.15 2.19
C SER A 75 12.91 -4.40 1.97
N THR A 76 12.48 -5.53 2.52
CA THR A 76 13.13 -6.82 2.27
C THR A 76 12.80 -7.37 0.88
N ILE A 77 11.56 -7.16 0.38
CA ILE A 77 11.11 -7.74 -0.88
C ILE A 77 10.35 -6.75 -1.79
N MET A 78 9.62 -5.77 -1.24
CA MET A 78 8.73 -4.92 -2.03
C MET A 78 9.47 -4.07 -3.07
N THR A 79 10.74 -3.69 -2.83
CA THR A 79 11.59 -3.02 -3.82
C THR A 79 11.84 -3.85 -5.08
N ARG A 80 11.72 -5.18 -5.00
CA ARG A 80 11.82 -6.07 -6.16
C ARG A 80 10.46 -6.26 -6.82
N ILE A 81 9.42 -6.47 -6.02
CA ILE A 81 8.05 -6.71 -6.51
C ILE A 81 7.50 -5.48 -7.22
N ALA A 82 7.65 -4.29 -6.64
CA ALA A 82 7.12 -3.06 -7.20
C ALA A 82 7.68 -2.70 -8.60
N LYS A 83 8.90 -3.16 -8.91
CA LYS A 83 9.52 -2.97 -10.24
C LYS A 83 8.80 -3.71 -11.37
N GLY A 84 7.97 -4.68 -11.04
CA GLY A 84 7.18 -5.45 -12.02
C GLY A 84 5.91 -4.75 -12.50
N TYR A 85 5.56 -3.57 -11.94
CA TYR A 85 4.31 -2.88 -12.23
C TYR A 85 4.54 -1.48 -12.80
N ASN A 86 3.77 -1.13 -13.83
CA ASN A 86 3.70 0.23 -14.37
C ASN A 86 2.70 1.10 -13.56
N ASP A 87 2.57 2.37 -13.93
CA ASP A 87 1.74 3.32 -13.18
C ASP A 87 0.24 2.97 -13.27
N ASP A 88 -0.26 2.59 -14.46
CA ASP A 88 -1.67 2.21 -14.65
C ASP A 88 -2.04 0.97 -13.83
N GLU A 89 -1.13 0.00 -13.74
CA GLU A 89 -1.31 -1.20 -12.91
C GLU A 89 -1.30 -0.88 -11.42
N ILE A 90 -0.42 0.02 -10.99
CA ILE A 90 -0.38 0.49 -9.60
C ILE A 90 -1.68 1.22 -9.24
N GLU A 91 -2.18 2.09 -10.12
CA GLU A 91 -3.45 2.80 -9.93
C GLU A 91 -4.65 1.84 -9.89
N ALA A 92 -4.68 0.83 -10.76
CA ALA A 92 -5.72 -0.20 -10.76
C ALA A 92 -5.72 -1.01 -9.45
N MET A 93 -4.55 -1.39 -8.93
CA MET A 93 -4.41 -2.06 -7.63
C MET A 93 -4.81 -1.14 -6.48
N ALA A 94 -4.41 0.14 -6.51
CA ALA A 94 -4.76 1.12 -5.50
C ALA A 94 -6.27 1.27 -5.34
N SER A 95 -6.98 1.43 -6.46
CA SER A 95 -8.44 1.51 -6.48
C SER A 95 -9.08 0.25 -5.90
N TYR A 96 -8.56 -0.92 -6.26
CA TYR A 96 -9.07 -2.18 -5.73
C TYR A 96 -8.90 -2.31 -4.22
N PHE A 97 -7.70 -2.01 -3.67
CA PHE A 97 -7.45 -2.16 -2.24
C PHE A 97 -8.16 -1.10 -1.40
N ALA A 98 -8.36 0.11 -1.92
CA ALA A 98 -9.12 1.16 -1.24
C ALA A 98 -10.60 0.77 -1.01
N GLU A 99 -11.18 -0.05 -1.90
CA GLU A 99 -12.54 -0.56 -1.77
C GLU A 99 -12.66 -1.75 -0.79
N GLN A 100 -11.55 -2.33 -0.34
CA GLN A 100 -11.59 -3.46 0.58
C GLN A 100 -11.76 -2.99 2.02
N SER A 101 -12.44 -3.79 2.84
CA SER A 101 -12.57 -3.52 4.27
C SER A 101 -11.28 -3.90 4.99
N PHE A 102 -10.70 -2.95 5.73
CA PHE A 102 -9.61 -3.23 6.66
C PHE A 102 -10.11 -4.06 7.83
N VAL A 103 -9.48 -5.20 8.07
CA VAL A 103 -9.77 -6.04 9.25
C VAL A 103 -8.58 -5.94 10.19
N GLY A 104 -8.79 -5.24 11.31
CA GLY A 104 -7.77 -5.09 12.35
C GLY A 104 -7.42 -6.44 12.98
N GLN A 105 -6.16 -6.62 13.30
CA GLN A 105 -5.64 -7.90 13.79
C GLN A 105 -5.61 -7.92 15.32
N VAL A 106 -6.06 -9.03 15.89
CA VAL A 106 -5.92 -9.30 17.34
C VAL A 106 -4.47 -9.70 17.60
N GLN A 107 -3.79 -8.96 18.48
CA GLN A 107 -2.37 -9.11 18.76
C GLN A 107 -2.09 -9.00 20.25
N GLU A 108 -0.99 -9.62 20.68
CA GLU A 108 -0.52 -9.43 22.05
C GLU A 108 -0.08 -7.98 22.28
N HIS A 109 -0.59 -7.39 23.37
CA HIS A 109 -0.23 -6.05 23.81
C HIS A 109 -0.33 -5.93 25.33
N GLU A 110 0.41 -4.97 25.88
CA GLU A 110 0.34 -4.64 27.29
C GLU A 110 -0.73 -3.57 27.54
N ALA A 111 -1.79 -3.91 28.25
CA ALA A 111 -2.93 -3.02 28.48
C ALA A 111 -2.54 -1.68 29.12
N LYS A 112 -1.54 -1.68 30.03
CA LYS A 112 -1.02 -0.46 30.66
C LYS A 112 -0.34 0.46 29.64
N LEU A 113 0.48 -0.12 28.78
CA LEU A 113 1.15 0.63 27.70
C LEU A 113 0.14 1.09 26.67
N ALA A 114 -0.82 0.25 26.29
CA ALA A 114 -1.88 0.64 25.35
C ALA A 114 -2.67 1.86 25.84
N LYS A 115 -3.03 1.90 27.15
CA LYS A 115 -3.70 3.07 27.74
C LYS A 115 -2.84 4.32 27.71
N ALA A 116 -1.54 4.22 27.99
CA ALA A 116 -0.61 5.34 27.87
C ALA A 116 -0.48 5.79 26.39
N GLY A 117 -0.38 4.84 25.47
CA GLY A 117 -0.30 5.08 24.04
C GLY A 117 -1.52 5.80 23.47
N ALA A 118 -2.73 5.48 23.95
CA ALA A 118 -3.95 6.20 23.57
C ALA A 118 -3.82 7.70 23.88
N SER A 119 -3.35 8.06 25.08
CA SER A 119 -3.16 9.47 25.45
C SER A 119 -2.06 10.17 24.63
N LEU A 120 -1.03 9.42 24.21
CA LEU A 120 0.01 9.95 23.33
C LEU A 120 -0.51 10.14 21.91
N HIS A 121 -1.31 9.19 21.42
CA HIS A 121 -1.95 9.27 20.12
C HIS A 121 -2.84 10.53 20.04
N ASP A 122 -3.78 10.70 20.98
CA ASP A 122 -4.68 11.86 21.02
C ASP A 122 -3.91 13.19 21.00
N LYS A 123 -2.81 13.25 21.72
CA LYS A 123 -2.03 14.49 21.85
C LYS A 123 -1.16 14.81 20.64
N PHE A 124 -0.59 13.81 19.99
CA PHE A 124 0.48 14.01 19.01
C PHE A 124 0.16 13.49 17.61
N CYS A 125 -0.76 12.52 17.47
CA CYS A 125 -0.97 11.77 16.24
C CYS A 125 -2.37 11.96 15.63
N GLU A 126 -3.40 12.14 16.47
CA GLU A 126 -4.83 12.17 16.09
C GLU A 126 -5.14 13.16 14.97
N LYS A 127 -4.43 14.28 14.90
CA LYS A 127 -4.70 15.30 13.87
C LYS A 127 -4.50 14.81 12.44
N CYS A 128 -3.62 13.82 12.23
CA CYS A 128 -3.29 13.28 10.91
C CYS A 128 -3.67 11.79 10.80
N HIS A 129 -3.70 11.07 11.91
CA HIS A 129 -4.15 9.70 12.01
C HIS A 129 -5.44 9.65 12.81
N ALA A 130 -6.51 10.19 12.22
CA ALA A 130 -7.80 10.40 12.88
C ALA A 130 -8.48 9.07 13.31
N GLU A 131 -9.57 9.22 14.07
CA GLU A 131 -10.36 8.10 14.57
C GLU A 131 -9.53 7.07 15.38
N GLY A 132 -8.62 7.60 16.22
CA GLY A 132 -7.74 6.75 17.01
C GLY A 132 -6.70 5.99 16.17
N GLY A 133 -6.42 6.43 14.96
CA GLY A 133 -5.50 5.80 14.03
C GLY A 133 -6.15 4.80 13.08
N SER A 134 -7.49 4.71 13.03
CA SER A 134 -8.21 3.81 12.11
C SER A 134 -8.62 4.48 10.79
N SER A 135 -8.54 5.80 10.68
CA SER A 135 -8.82 6.48 9.42
C SER A 135 -7.74 6.22 8.36
N ALA A 136 -8.19 6.09 7.12
CA ALA A 136 -7.36 5.99 5.91
C ALA A 136 -7.41 7.28 5.09
N ASP A 137 -7.73 8.41 5.71
CA ASP A 137 -7.85 9.68 5.01
C ASP A 137 -6.50 10.19 4.52
N ASP A 138 -6.52 10.85 3.37
CA ASP A 138 -5.37 11.44 2.70
C ASP A 138 -4.22 10.43 2.45
N ASP A 139 -3.01 10.84 2.75
CA ASP A 139 -1.76 10.09 2.62
C ASP A 139 -1.37 9.32 3.90
N SER A 140 -2.27 9.26 4.87
CA SER A 140 -2.02 8.61 6.16
C SER A 140 -2.41 7.13 6.13
N GLY A 141 -1.47 6.25 6.49
CA GLY A 141 -1.77 4.82 6.61
C GLY A 141 -2.58 4.52 7.86
N ILE A 142 -3.40 3.46 7.81
CA ILE A 142 -4.12 2.92 8.97
C ILE A 142 -3.11 2.36 9.98
N LEU A 143 -3.21 2.80 11.22
CA LEU A 143 -2.34 2.38 12.32
C LEU A 143 -3.03 1.40 13.28
N MET A 144 -4.29 1.69 13.65
CA MET A 144 -5.07 0.86 14.57
C MET A 144 -5.35 -0.51 13.96
N GLY A 145 -5.00 -1.56 14.67
CA GLY A 145 -5.16 -2.94 14.21
C GLY A 145 -4.15 -3.40 13.16
N GLN A 146 -3.20 -2.55 12.75
CA GLN A 146 -2.10 -2.97 11.90
C GLN A 146 -1.08 -3.80 12.70
N TRP A 147 -0.34 -4.67 12.04
CA TRP A 147 0.65 -5.55 12.66
C TRP A 147 1.73 -4.77 13.41
N LYS A 148 1.84 -5.00 14.73
CA LYS A 148 2.81 -4.34 15.62
C LYS A 148 4.26 -4.48 15.17
N PRO A 149 4.75 -5.66 14.73
CA PRO A 149 6.11 -5.77 14.18
C PRO A 149 6.34 -4.92 12.95
N TYR A 150 5.36 -4.85 12.03
CA TYR A 150 5.46 -4.00 10.85
C TYR A 150 5.53 -2.51 11.23
N LEU A 151 4.66 -2.06 12.15
CA LEU A 151 4.68 -0.68 12.62
C LEU A 151 6.00 -0.34 13.32
N HIS A 152 6.55 -1.27 14.10
CA HIS A 152 7.84 -1.11 14.77
C HIS A 152 8.96 -0.87 13.75
N TRP A 153 9.14 -1.74 12.77
CA TRP A 153 10.17 -1.58 11.74
C TRP A 153 9.98 -0.32 10.89
N THR A 154 8.73 0.00 10.57
CA THR A 154 8.43 1.25 9.84
C THR A 154 8.83 2.48 10.65
N LEU A 155 8.59 2.47 11.95
CA LEU A 155 8.97 3.54 12.85
C LEU A 155 10.51 3.63 12.99
N GLU A 156 11.21 2.51 13.07
CA GLU A 156 12.69 2.47 13.07
C GLU A 156 13.27 3.05 11.77
N ASP A 157 12.68 2.71 10.62
CA ASP A 157 13.12 3.25 9.32
C ASP A 157 12.94 4.77 9.26
N PHE A 158 11.84 5.29 9.79
CA PHE A 158 11.60 6.72 9.90
C PHE A 158 12.58 7.41 10.85
N MET A 159 12.78 6.86 12.05
CA MET A 159 13.63 7.45 13.08
C MET A 159 15.12 7.38 12.72
N SER A 160 15.53 6.35 11.99
CA SER A 160 16.91 6.21 11.49
C SER A 160 17.19 6.99 10.21
N GLY A 161 16.17 7.62 9.59
CA GLY A 161 16.31 8.35 8.33
C GLY A 161 16.46 7.47 7.09
N LYS A 162 16.22 6.17 7.21
CA LYS A 162 16.19 5.25 6.06
C LYS A 162 14.97 5.44 5.19
N ARG A 163 13.89 5.95 5.79
CA ARG A 163 12.65 6.31 5.10
C ARG A 163 12.35 7.78 5.33
N ASP A 164 12.03 8.50 4.25
CA ASP A 164 11.60 9.89 4.35
C ASP A 164 10.30 10.02 5.14
N MET A 165 10.27 11.02 6.01
CA MET A 165 9.16 11.29 6.91
C MET A 165 8.59 12.69 6.64
N PRO A 166 7.26 12.84 6.50
CA PRO A 166 6.65 14.16 6.40
C PRO A 166 7.05 15.05 7.57
N ARG A 167 7.42 16.30 7.30
CA ARG A 167 7.94 17.25 8.32
C ARG A 167 7.03 17.40 9.54
N LYS A 168 5.70 17.34 9.34
CA LYS A 168 4.72 17.44 10.45
C LYS A 168 4.81 16.20 11.35
N MET A 169 4.87 14.99 10.77
CA MET A 169 5.01 13.74 11.50
C MET A 169 6.34 13.71 12.26
N LYS A 170 7.46 14.06 11.61
CA LYS A 170 8.79 14.14 12.23
C LYS A 170 8.78 14.98 13.49
N LYS A 171 8.20 16.19 13.41
CA LYS A 171 8.10 17.11 14.55
C LYS A 171 7.32 16.51 15.73
N GLN A 172 6.28 15.71 15.48
CA GLN A 172 5.51 15.09 16.55
C GLN A 172 6.23 13.90 17.16
N LEU A 173 6.84 13.04 16.35
CA LEU A 173 7.64 11.92 16.84
C LEU A 173 8.85 12.39 17.66
N GLU A 174 9.54 13.46 17.24
CA GLU A 174 10.63 14.06 18.01
C GLU A 174 10.14 14.57 19.39
N LYS A 175 8.94 15.12 19.48
CA LYS A 175 8.36 15.53 20.77
C LYS A 175 8.06 14.33 21.68
N VAL A 176 7.48 13.25 21.09
CA VAL A 176 7.20 12.02 21.85
C VAL A 176 8.52 11.43 22.35
N HIS A 177 9.50 11.25 21.46
CA HIS A 177 10.78 10.68 21.83
C HIS A 177 11.54 11.53 22.88
N LYS A 178 11.54 12.87 22.74
CA LYS A 178 12.16 13.76 23.71
C LYS A 178 11.52 13.70 25.09
N ALA A 179 10.19 13.52 25.15
CA ALA A 179 9.46 13.55 26.43
C ALA A 179 9.34 12.18 27.10
N TYR A 180 9.32 11.11 26.34
CA TYR A 180 8.98 9.76 26.80
C TYR A 180 9.97 8.67 26.35
N GLY A 181 10.96 9.00 25.52
CA GLY A 181 11.96 8.07 25.03
C GLY A 181 11.35 6.87 24.29
N ASP A 182 12.00 5.72 24.40
CA ASP A 182 11.54 4.46 23.79
C ASP A 182 10.25 3.93 24.42
N ASP A 183 9.99 4.26 25.70
CA ASP A 183 8.73 3.89 26.38
C ASP A 183 7.52 4.54 25.69
N GLY A 184 7.66 5.78 25.19
CA GLY A 184 6.61 6.46 24.43
C GLY A 184 6.32 5.77 23.10
N MET A 185 7.37 5.30 22.40
CA MET A 185 7.21 4.54 21.16
C MET A 185 6.59 3.18 21.42
N ALA A 186 7.04 2.47 22.45
CA ALA A 186 6.46 1.21 22.87
C ALA A 186 4.97 1.36 23.27
N ALA A 187 4.60 2.43 23.94
CA ALA A 187 3.23 2.73 24.30
C ALA A 187 2.33 2.91 23.06
N LEU A 188 2.77 3.71 22.07
CA LEU A 188 2.04 3.88 20.80
C LEU A 188 1.85 2.56 20.07
N LEU A 189 2.89 1.73 19.94
CA LEU A 189 2.80 0.43 19.29
C LEU A 189 1.84 -0.53 20.00
N ASN A 190 1.82 -0.52 21.34
CA ASN A 190 0.85 -1.32 22.11
C ASN A 190 -0.57 -0.79 21.95
N TYR A 191 -0.76 0.52 21.84
CA TYR A 191 -2.06 1.11 21.55
C TYR A 191 -2.59 0.66 20.19
N TYR A 192 -1.81 0.76 19.13
CA TYR A 192 -2.24 0.33 17.81
C TYR A 192 -2.47 -1.19 17.71
N ALA A 193 -1.75 -1.97 18.50
CA ALA A 193 -1.97 -3.42 18.60
C ALA A 193 -3.21 -3.80 19.44
N SER A 194 -3.75 -2.87 20.23
CA SER A 194 -4.87 -3.17 21.14
C SER A 194 -6.22 -3.30 20.46
N ASN A 195 -6.31 -3.01 19.19
CA ASN A 195 -7.49 -3.02 18.31
C ASN A 195 -8.81 -3.30 19.05
N LYS A 196 -9.65 -2.29 19.20
CA LYS A 196 -10.94 -2.40 19.88
C LYS A 196 -12.07 -2.45 18.87
#